data_99d7e83035ca50e203bc1bc33c34e4b0
#
_entry.id   99d7e83035ca50e203bc1bc33c34e4b0
#
_cell.length_a   1.000
_cell.length_b   1.000
_cell.length_c   1.000
_cell.angle_alpha   90.00
_cell.angle_beta   90.00
_cell.angle_gamma   90.00
#
_symmetry.space_group_name_H-M   'P 1'
#
loop_
_entity.id
_entity.type
_entity.pdbx_description
1 polymer ?
#
loop_
_entity_poly.entity_id
_entity_poly.type
_entity_poly.pdbx_seq_one_letter_code
_entity_poly.pdbx_strand_id
1 'polypeptide(L)' 'MKYNIGDSISINNTDWIISEHRMGRGREWLYTLSHEETDGSYTTMSLNERAMDGLALTGGFIGSSDN' A
#
# COMPACT_ATOMS: atom_id res chain seq x y z
N MET A 1 4.61 6.59 -11.50
CA MET A 1 4.18 5.83 -10.31
C MET A 1 4.90 6.39 -9.09
N LYS A 2 4.13 6.74 -8.06
CA LYS A 2 4.70 7.40 -6.87
C LYS A 2 5.16 6.41 -5.80
N TYR A 3 4.52 5.26 -5.72
CA TYR A 3 4.76 4.31 -4.65
C TYR A 3 5.31 3.02 -5.24
N ASN A 4 6.24 2.41 -4.54
CA ASN A 4 6.98 1.27 -5.08
C ASN A 4 6.60 -0.02 -4.36
N ILE A 5 6.68 -1.13 -5.09
CA ILE A 5 6.53 -2.45 -4.49
C ILE A 5 7.58 -2.59 -3.40
N GLY A 6 7.16 -3.06 -2.22
CA GLY A 6 8.02 -3.17 -1.06
C GLY A 6 7.93 -2.01 -0.09
N ASP A 7 7.32 -0.90 -0.49
CA ASP A 7 7.10 0.21 0.44
C ASP A 7 6.07 -0.19 1.49
N SER A 8 6.23 0.35 2.70
CA SER A 8 5.34 0.08 3.81
C SER A 8 4.42 1.27 4.06
N ILE A 9 3.20 0.97 4.48
CA ILE A 9 2.23 1.98 4.85
C ILE A 9 1.46 1.49 6.07
N SER A 10 1.20 2.41 7.00
CA SER A 10 0.49 2.09 8.23
C SER A 10 -0.94 2.60 8.16
N ILE A 11 -1.90 1.73 8.43
CA ILE A 11 -3.31 2.07 8.45
C ILE A 11 -3.90 1.53 9.74
N ASN A 12 -4.37 2.42 10.61
CA ASN A 12 -4.94 2.04 11.91
C ASN A 12 -4.00 1.13 12.71
N ASN A 13 -2.72 1.51 12.77
CA ASN A 13 -1.68 0.79 13.50
C ASN A 13 -1.37 -0.60 12.93
N THR A 14 -1.80 -0.88 11.72
CA THR A 14 -1.47 -2.11 11.02
C THR A 14 -0.56 -1.78 9.86
N ASP A 15 0.55 -2.49 9.76
CA ASP A 15 1.52 -2.27 8.69
C ASP A 15 1.15 -3.10 7.48
N TRP A 16 1.11 -2.44 6.33
CA TRP A 16 0.83 -3.05 5.05
C TRP A 16 2.02 -2.85 4.13
N ILE A 17 2.21 -3.77 3.21
CA ILE A 17 3.28 -3.68 2.22
C ILE A 17 2.63 -3.62 0.85
N ILE A 18 3.13 -2.72 0.00
CA ILE A 18 2.69 -2.66 -1.39
C ILE A 18 3.25 -3.89 -2.10
N SER A 19 2.37 -4.81 -2.49
CA SER A 19 2.77 -6.06 -3.11
C SER A 19 2.64 -6.04 -4.63
N GLU A 20 1.74 -5.20 -5.17
CA GLU A 20 1.51 -5.09 -6.60
C GLU A 20 1.08 -3.68 -6.96
N HIS A 21 1.27 -3.33 -8.23
CA HIS A 21 0.66 -2.13 -8.78
C HIS A 21 0.26 -2.41 -10.22
N ARG A 22 -0.77 -1.70 -10.67
CA ARG A 22 -1.21 -1.83 -12.06
C ARG A 22 -1.95 -0.56 -12.47
N MET A 23 -2.05 -0.35 -13.77
CA MET A 23 -2.81 0.75 -14.32
C MET A 23 -4.27 0.34 -14.44
N GLY A 24 -5.16 1.09 -13.82
CA GLY A 24 -6.59 0.85 -13.93
C GLY A 24 -7.19 1.44 -15.20
N ARG A 25 -8.47 1.16 -15.41
CA ARG A 25 -9.18 1.61 -16.61
C ARG A 25 -9.27 3.12 -16.72
N GLY A 26 -9.31 3.82 -15.60
CA GLY A 26 -9.38 5.28 -15.57
C GLY A 26 -8.02 5.94 -15.71
N ARG A 27 -7.01 5.21 -16.13
CA ARG A 27 -5.63 5.69 -16.24
C ARG A 27 -5.07 6.17 -14.92
N GLU A 28 -5.50 5.52 -13.84
CA GLU A 28 -4.93 5.78 -12.52
C GLU A 28 -4.22 4.54 -12.04
N TRP A 29 -3.18 4.75 -11.23
CA TRP A 29 -2.47 3.64 -10.63
C TRP A 29 -3.29 3.05 -9.50
N LEU A 30 -3.33 1.71 -9.48
CA LEU A 30 -3.94 0.93 -8.41
C LEU A 30 -2.84 0.15 -7.72
N TYR A 31 -2.91 0.12 -6.40
CA TYR A 31 -1.92 -0.56 -5.58
C TYR A 31 -2.60 -1.63 -4.75
N THR A 32 -1.97 -2.81 -4.68
CA THR A 32 -2.43 -3.88 -3.80
C THR A 32 -1.55 -3.87 -2.57
N LEU A 33 -2.18 -3.75 -1.41
CA LEU A 33 -1.51 -3.80 -0.13
C LEU A 33 -1.75 -5.17 0.49
N SER A 34 -0.72 -5.71 1.13
CA SER A 34 -0.80 -7.01 1.79
C SER A 34 -0.38 -6.88 3.24
N HIS A 35 -1.07 -7.59 4.11
CA HIS A 35 -0.78 -7.68 5.53
C HIS A 35 -0.81 -9.14 5.94
N GLU A 36 0.24 -9.59 6.61
CA GLU A 36 0.32 -10.97 7.09
C GLU A 36 -0.43 -11.11 8.40
N GLU A 37 -1.34 -12.08 8.46
CA GLU A 37 -2.08 -12.40 9.68
C GLU A 37 -1.27 -13.30 10.58
N THR A 38 -1.72 -13.45 11.83
CA THR A 38 -1.00 -14.26 12.80
C THR A 38 -0.92 -15.75 12.44
N ASP A 39 -1.84 -16.22 11.60
CA ASP A 39 -1.86 -17.61 11.15
C ASP A 39 -1.02 -17.85 9.88
N GLY A 40 -0.33 -16.82 9.40
CA GLY A 40 0.48 -16.93 8.21
C GLY A 40 -0.25 -16.62 6.90
N SER A 41 -1.56 -16.44 6.95
CA SER A 41 -2.30 -16.03 5.76
C SER A 41 -2.12 -14.53 5.51
N TYR A 42 -2.57 -14.06 4.34
CA TYR A 42 -2.49 -12.65 3.99
C TYR A 42 -3.85 -12.07 3.74
N THR A 43 -4.05 -10.86 4.22
CA THR A 43 -5.19 -10.04 3.86
C THR A 43 -4.70 -9.00 2.85
N THR A 44 -5.46 -8.80 1.78
CA THR A 44 -5.09 -7.83 0.75
C THR A 44 -6.21 -6.83 0.53
N MET A 45 -5.83 -5.64 0.10
CA MET A 45 -6.79 -4.63 -0.34
C MET A 45 -6.17 -3.84 -1.47
N SER A 46 -7.03 -3.22 -2.28
CA SER A 46 -6.59 -2.40 -3.41
C SER A 46 -6.99 -0.96 -3.17
N LEU A 47 -6.07 -0.04 -3.42
CA LEU A 47 -6.31 1.39 -3.29
C LEU A 47 -5.79 2.08 -4.55
N ASN A 48 -6.49 3.14 -4.97
CA ASN A 48 -5.97 3.96 -6.06
C ASN A 48 -4.96 4.96 -5.52
N GLU A 49 -4.27 5.65 -6.42
CA GLU A 49 -3.21 6.58 -6.03
C GLU A 49 -3.74 7.74 -5.19
N ARG A 50 -4.96 8.19 -5.46
CA ARG A 50 -5.57 9.24 -4.67
C ARG A 50 -5.74 8.83 -3.22
N ALA A 51 -6.20 7.59 -2.98
CA ALA A 51 -6.34 7.08 -1.63
C ALA A 51 -4.98 6.92 -0.95
N MET A 52 -3.97 6.47 -1.69
CA MET A 52 -2.60 6.38 -1.18
C MET A 52 -2.08 7.75 -0.79
N ASP A 53 -2.33 8.78 -1.62
CA ASP A 53 -1.92 10.15 -1.30
C ASP A 53 -2.57 10.64 -0.01
N GLY A 54 -3.84 10.31 0.20
CA GLY A 54 -4.53 10.68 1.43
C GLY A 54 -3.88 10.05 2.66
N LEU A 55 -3.50 8.79 2.56
CA LEU A 55 -2.81 8.11 3.67
C LEU A 55 -1.44 8.74 3.93
N ALA A 56 -0.72 9.10 2.87
CA ALA A 56 0.58 9.75 3.02
C ALA A 56 0.46 11.10 3.73
N LEU A 57 -0.57 11.87 3.40
CA LEU A 57 -0.81 13.17 4.03
C LEU A 57 -1.10 13.05 5.52
N THR A 58 -1.68 11.93 5.96
CA THR A 58 -1.97 11.71 7.38
C THR A 58 -0.82 11.02 8.11
N GLY A 59 0.33 10.87 7.44
CA GLY A 59 1.51 10.29 8.07
C GLY A 59 1.53 8.77 8.07
N GLY A 60 0.65 8.12 7.30
CA GLY A 60 0.60 6.66 7.26
C GLY A 60 1.72 6.02 6.46
N PHE A 61 2.37 6.77 5.56
CA PHE A 61 3.40 6.22 4.70
C PHE A 61 4.73 6.10 5.44
N ILE A 62 5.26 4.89 5.51
CA ILE A 62 6.48 4.60 6.25
C ILE A 62 7.70 4.63 5.33
N GLY A 63 7.51 4.34 4.04
CA GLY A 63 8.59 4.32 3.08
C GLY A 63 9.11 2.92 2.80
N SER A 64 10.30 2.86 2.19
CA SER A 64 10.88 1.59 1.79
C SER A 64 11.52 0.88 2.98
N SER A 65 11.33 -0.44 3.02
CA SER A 65 11.86 -1.25 4.11
C SER A 65 13.34 -1.60 3.95
N ASP A 66 13.93 -1.26 2.82
CA ASP A 66 15.32 -1.61 2.55
C ASP A 66 16.32 -0.49 2.86
N ASN A 67 15.91 0.50 3.56
CA ASN A 67 16.80 1.59 3.98
C ASN A 67 17.83 1.13 4.99
#